data_cc99d1c49510d41004500deef6f20d64
#
_entry.id   cc99d1c49510d41004500deef6f20d64
#
_cell.length_a   1.000
_cell.length_b   1.000
_cell.length_c   1.000
_cell.angle_alpha   90.00
_cell.angle_beta   90.00
_cell.angle_gamma   90.00
#
_symmetry.space_group_name_H-M   'P 1'
#
loop_
_entity.id
_entity.type
_entity.pdbx_description
1 polymer ?
#
loop_
_entity_poly.entity_id
_entity_poly.type
_entity_poly.pdbx_seq_one_letter_code
_entity_poly.pdbx_strand_id
1 'polypeptide(L)'
;MADPVCLATAGTLFNAAQKAGADVHEGGTYICIEGPQFSSRAESLLYRQWGVDVIGMTNVTEAKLAREAGICYSTLALVTDFDCWHIDEEPVTLEAVLEIMHKNVEQAQKVIKELIPMLGSIEPCS
;
A
#
# COMPACT_ATOMS: atom_id res chain seq x y z
N MET A 1 16.43 -3.41 9.81
CA MET A 1 15.44 -3.90 8.81
C MET A 1 14.28 -4.71 9.39
N ALA A 2 14.23 -4.97 10.70
CA ALA A 2 13.07 -5.66 11.30
C ALA A 2 11.78 -4.88 11.02
N ASP A 3 11.82 -3.57 11.22
CA ASP A 3 10.69 -2.67 11.00
C ASP A 3 11.03 -1.68 9.86
N PRO A 4 10.72 -2.04 8.60
CA PRO A 4 11.07 -1.21 7.45
C PRO A 4 10.21 0.05 7.32
N VAL A 5 9.04 0.07 7.92
CA VAL A 5 8.07 1.17 7.85
C VAL A 5 8.22 2.09 9.06
N CYS A 6 8.23 3.39 8.83
CA CYS A 6 8.20 4.41 9.87
C CYS A 6 6.78 4.54 10.45
N LEU A 7 6.56 4.05 11.68
CA LEU A 7 5.24 4.06 12.31
C LEU A 7 4.69 5.49 12.53
N ALA A 8 5.55 6.44 12.85
CA ALA A 8 5.14 7.84 13.02
C ALA A 8 4.60 8.43 11.71
N THR A 9 5.30 8.19 10.59
CA THR A 9 4.83 8.61 9.27
C THR A 9 3.57 7.84 8.85
N ALA A 10 3.49 6.55 9.14
CA ALA A 10 2.32 5.73 8.83
C ALA A 10 1.06 6.23 9.56
N GLY A 11 1.15 6.51 10.86
CA GLY A 11 0.03 7.08 11.63
C GLY A 11 -0.38 8.46 11.14
N THR A 12 0.58 9.31 10.75
CA THR A 12 0.26 10.62 10.18
C THR A 12 -0.41 10.48 8.81
N LEU A 13 0.04 9.54 7.98
CA LEU A 13 -0.57 9.22 6.70
C LEU A 13 -2.01 8.70 6.86
N PHE A 14 -2.24 7.82 7.83
CA PHE A 14 -3.58 7.34 8.17
C PHE A 14 -4.52 8.47 8.55
N ASN A 15 -4.09 9.38 9.44
CA ASN A 15 -4.87 10.54 9.83
C ASN A 15 -5.16 11.47 8.63
N ALA A 16 -4.18 11.68 7.76
CA ALA A 16 -4.36 12.47 6.54
C ALA A 16 -5.38 11.81 5.58
N ALA A 17 -5.34 10.48 5.46
CA ALA A 17 -6.29 9.74 4.63
C ALA A 17 -7.72 9.84 5.17
N GLN A 18 -7.91 9.71 6.48
CA GLN A 18 -9.21 9.91 7.12
C GLN A 18 -9.73 11.34 6.89
N LYS A 19 -8.88 12.34 7.07
CA LYS A 19 -9.21 13.75 6.85
C LYS A 19 -9.59 14.04 5.40
N ALA A 20 -8.94 13.37 4.45
CA ALA A 20 -9.26 13.44 3.02
C ALA A 20 -10.55 12.67 2.64
N GLY A 21 -11.21 12.01 3.58
CA GLY A 21 -12.43 11.22 3.36
C GLY A 21 -12.17 9.92 2.60
N ALA A 22 -10.95 9.36 2.69
CA ALA A 22 -10.64 8.06 2.11
C ALA A 22 -11.23 6.93 2.97
N ASP A 23 -11.70 5.87 2.31
CA ASP A 23 -11.90 4.57 2.94
C ASP A 23 -10.53 3.92 3.11
N VAL A 24 -10.02 3.89 4.33
CA VAL A 24 -8.63 3.54 4.61
C VAL A 24 -8.53 2.56 5.78
N HIS A 25 -7.68 1.55 5.59
CA HIS A 25 -7.27 0.61 6.64
C HIS A 25 -5.90 0.98 7.17
N GLU A 26 -5.73 0.91 8.49
CA GLU A 26 -4.45 1.17 9.15
C GLU A 26 -3.65 -0.12 9.32
N GLY A 27 -2.40 -0.10 8.86
CA GLY A 27 -1.48 -1.23 9.02
C GLY A 27 -1.74 -2.35 8.02
N GLY A 28 -1.29 -3.55 8.40
CA GLY A 28 -1.38 -4.75 7.59
C GLY A 28 -0.02 -5.28 7.15
N THR A 29 -0.04 -6.46 6.57
CA THR A 29 1.13 -7.17 6.04
C THR A 29 1.16 -7.06 4.52
N TYR A 30 2.22 -6.46 4.01
CA TYR A 30 2.47 -6.34 2.57
C TYR A 30 3.48 -7.40 2.15
N ILE A 31 3.12 -8.28 1.20
CA ILE A 31 4.08 -9.15 0.53
C ILE A 31 4.57 -8.51 -0.76
N CYS A 32 5.88 -8.51 -0.93
CA CYS A 32 6.51 -8.03 -2.15
C CYS A 32 7.05 -9.22 -2.93
N ILE A 33 6.50 -9.48 -4.10
CA ILE A 33 6.95 -10.52 -5.02
C ILE A 33 7.87 -9.96 -6.08
N GLU A 34 8.73 -10.78 -6.65
CA GLU A 34 9.75 -10.33 -7.60
C GLU A 34 9.14 -9.88 -8.94
N GLY A 35 8.05 -10.53 -9.38
CA GLY A 35 7.55 -10.34 -10.74
C GLY A 35 8.47 -11.00 -11.80
N PRO A 36 8.31 -10.69 -13.11
CA PRO A 36 7.30 -9.78 -13.70
C PRO A 36 5.88 -10.33 -13.75
N GLN A 37 5.68 -11.65 -13.51
CA GLN A 37 4.36 -12.29 -13.49
C GLN A 37 3.63 -12.00 -12.17
N PHE A 38 2.30 -12.04 -12.21
CA PHE A 38 1.46 -12.10 -11.04
C PHE A 38 1.55 -13.47 -10.36
N SER A 39 1.15 -13.53 -9.10
CA SER A 39 1.05 -14.78 -8.34
C SER A 39 0.09 -15.77 -8.98
N SER A 40 0.45 -17.04 -8.96
CA SER A 40 -0.49 -18.13 -9.25
C SER A 40 -1.52 -18.23 -8.12
N ARG A 41 -2.64 -18.91 -8.40
CA ARG A 41 -3.67 -19.14 -7.37
C ARG A 41 -3.13 -19.88 -6.14
N ALA A 42 -2.21 -20.82 -6.35
CA ALA A 42 -1.59 -21.57 -5.26
C ALA A 42 -0.74 -20.67 -4.36
N GLU A 43 0.05 -19.76 -4.95
CA GLU A 43 0.83 -18.76 -4.22
C GLU A 43 -0.09 -17.80 -3.47
N SER A 44 -1.11 -17.30 -4.13
CA SER A 44 -2.10 -16.38 -3.56
C SER A 44 -2.81 -16.99 -2.33
N LEU A 45 -3.22 -18.25 -2.42
CA LEU A 45 -3.81 -18.96 -1.29
C LEU A 45 -2.80 -19.16 -0.14
N LEU A 46 -1.53 -19.41 -0.44
CA LEU A 46 -0.47 -19.52 0.55
C LEU A 46 -0.24 -18.18 1.27
N TYR A 47 -0.14 -17.07 0.53
CA TYR A 47 0.03 -15.74 1.10
C TYR A 47 -1.14 -15.36 2.01
N ARG A 48 -2.37 -15.71 1.61
CA ARG A 48 -3.55 -15.53 2.45
C ARG A 48 -3.47 -16.33 3.76
N GLN A 49 -2.98 -17.58 3.71
CA GLN A 49 -2.75 -18.40 4.92
C GLN A 49 -1.70 -17.78 5.84
N TRP A 50 -0.71 -17.06 5.31
CA TRP A 50 0.29 -16.33 6.07
C TRP A 50 -0.23 -15.01 6.69
N GLY A 51 -1.48 -14.64 6.41
CA GLY A 51 -2.06 -13.40 6.91
C GLY A 51 -1.58 -12.17 6.16
N VAL A 52 -1.27 -12.31 4.86
CA VAL A 52 -0.93 -11.19 3.99
C VAL A 52 -2.20 -10.44 3.59
N ASP A 53 -2.16 -9.11 3.70
CA ASP A 53 -3.28 -8.22 3.39
C ASP A 53 -3.14 -7.60 2.00
N VAL A 54 -1.92 -7.28 1.58
CA VAL A 54 -1.64 -6.60 0.31
C VAL A 54 -0.45 -7.26 -0.41
N ILE A 55 -0.55 -7.39 -1.73
CA ILE A 55 0.51 -7.90 -2.60
C ILE A 55 0.94 -6.84 -3.62
N GLY A 56 2.22 -6.74 -3.88
CA GLY A 56 2.80 -5.91 -4.93
C GLY A 56 4.25 -6.28 -5.22
N MET A 57 4.96 -5.46 -6.00
CA MET A 57 6.28 -5.83 -6.54
C MET A 57 7.41 -4.86 -6.18
N THR A 58 7.14 -3.70 -5.58
CA THR A 58 8.15 -2.64 -5.42
C THR A 58 8.47 -2.27 -3.99
N ASN A 59 7.53 -2.41 -3.08
CA ASN A 59 7.56 -1.83 -1.74
C ASN A 59 8.80 -2.20 -0.91
N VAL A 60 9.19 -3.47 -0.89
CA VAL A 60 10.33 -3.93 -0.08
C VAL A 60 11.65 -3.37 -0.59
N THR A 61 11.82 -3.24 -1.90
CA THR A 61 13.03 -2.66 -2.51
C THR A 61 13.14 -1.18 -2.15
N GLU A 62 12.05 -0.43 -2.27
CA GLU A 62 11.99 0.98 -1.89
C GLU A 62 12.25 1.18 -0.39
N ALA A 63 11.62 0.37 0.47
CA ALA A 63 11.79 0.42 1.91
C ALA A 63 13.26 0.15 2.34
N LYS A 64 13.93 -0.82 1.69
CA LYS A 64 15.36 -1.10 1.93
C LYS A 64 16.24 0.10 1.59
N LEU A 65 16.05 0.69 0.42
CA LEU A 65 16.81 1.86 -0.03
C LEU A 65 16.55 3.08 0.84
N ALA A 66 15.31 3.33 1.20
CA ALA A 66 14.94 4.41 2.13
C ALA A 66 15.62 4.22 3.50
N ARG A 67 15.61 3.00 4.02
CA ARG A 67 16.27 2.69 5.31
C ARG A 67 17.78 2.87 5.24
N GLU A 68 18.42 2.45 4.15
CA GLU A 68 19.86 2.67 3.92
C GLU A 68 20.19 4.16 3.85
N ALA A 69 19.32 4.95 3.24
CA ALA A 69 19.47 6.41 3.14
C ALA A 69 19.07 7.18 4.41
N GLY A 70 18.58 6.50 5.46
CA GLY A 70 18.10 7.16 6.68
C GLY A 70 16.81 7.96 6.47
N ILE A 71 15.98 7.57 5.49
CA ILE A 71 14.73 8.23 5.16
C ILE A 71 13.56 7.47 5.78
N CYS A 72 12.64 8.20 6.43
CA CYS A 72 11.38 7.64 6.89
C CYS A 72 10.52 7.21 5.69
N TYR A 73 10.11 5.95 5.69
CA TYR A 73 9.33 5.36 4.61
C TYR A 73 8.00 4.83 5.13
N SER A 74 6.94 5.15 4.42
CA SER A 74 5.59 4.60 4.65
C SER A 74 4.87 4.42 3.34
N THR A 75 3.95 3.46 3.29
CA THR A 75 3.25 3.08 2.07
C THR A 75 1.79 3.50 2.14
N LEU A 76 1.31 4.16 1.09
CA LEU A 76 -0.09 4.30 0.77
C LEU A 76 -0.42 3.32 -0.35
N ALA A 77 -0.99 2.17 0.00
CA ALA A 77 -1.38 1.17 -0.99
C ALA A 77 -2.75 1.52 -1.58
N LEU A 78 -2.81 1.61 -2.90
CA LEU A 78 -4.03 1.82 -3.67
C LEU A 78 -4.52 0.48 -4.19
N VAL A 79 -5.47 -0.13 -3.50
CA VAL A 79 -6.01 -1.44 -3.85
C VAL A 79 -6.93 -1.31 -5.06
N THR A 80 -6.74 -2.16 -6.05
CA THR A 80 -7.49 -2.16 -7.31
C THR A 80 -8.49 -3.30 -7.41
N ASP A 81 -8.13 -4.46 -6.88
CA ASP A 81 -8.90 -5.69 -6.99
C ASP A 81 -8.51 -6.70 -5.90
N PHE A 82 -9.28 -7.75 -5.78
CA PHE A 82 -8.88 -8.93 -5.02
C PHE A 82 -7.96 -9.80 -5.86
N ASP A 83 -6.98 -10.44 -5.20
CA ASP A 83 -6.07 -11.35 -5.87
C ASP A 83 -6.82 -12.62 -6.38
N CYS A 84 -6.18 -13.39 -7.24
CA CYS A 84 -6.73 -14.53 -8.00
C CYS A 84 -7.31 -15.69 -7.16
N TRP A 85 -7.22 -15.62 -5.83
CA TRP A 85 -7.89 -16.55 -4.93
C TRP A 85 -9.41 -16.33 -4.85
N HIS A 86 -9.89 -15.13 -5.16
CA HIS A 86 -11.32 -14.78 -5.13
C HIS A 86 -11.99 -15.31 -6.40
N ILE A 87 -12.83 -16.33 -6.25
CA ILE A 87 -13.38 -17.10 -7.38
C ILE A 87 -14.73 -16.53 -7.86
N ASP A 88 -15.40 -15.76 -7.02
CA ASP A 88 -16.80 -15.35 -7.21
C ASP A 88 -16.99 -14.02 -7.95
N GLU A 89 -15.90 -13.40 -8.41
CA GLU A 89 -15.97 -12.17 -9.21
C GLU A 89 -15.90 -12.47 -10.71
N GLU A 90 -16.73 -11.75 -11.47
CA GLU A 90 -16.61 -11.74 -12.94
C GLU A 90 -15.21 -11.28 -13.35
N PRO A 91 -14.70 -11.75 -14.51
CA PRO A 91 -13.40 -11.33 -15.00
C PRO A 91 -13.31 -9.81 -15.01
N VAL A 92 -12.35 -9.27 -14.25
CA VAL A 92 -12.14 -7.83 -14.16
C VAL A 92 -11.80 -7.29 -15.54
N THR A 93 -12.63 -6.42 -16.09
CA THR A 93 -12.35 -5.80 -17.40
C THR A 93 -11.28 -4.71 -17.25
N LEU A 94 -10.53 -4.48 -18.31
CA LEU A 94 -9.53 -3.42 -18.34
C LEU A 94 -10.13 -2.04 -18.02
N GLU A 95 -11.32 -1.78 -18.52
CA GLU A 95 -12.06 -0.54 -18.29
C GLU A 95 -12.40 -0.33 -16.81
N ALA A 96 -12.85 -1.39 -16.14
CA ALA A 96 -13.16 -1.34 -14.70
C ALA A 96 -11.89 -1.07 -13.86
N VAL A 97 -10.78 -1.71 -14.20
CA VAL A 97 -9.47 -1.45 -13.53
C VAL A 97 -9.05 0.00 -13.71
N LEU A 98 -9.13 0.52 -14.94
CA LEU A 98 -8.75 1.91 -15.24
C LEU A 98 -9.63 2.91 -14.47
N GLU A 99 -10.93 2.65 -14.36
CA GLU A 99 -11.83 3.52 -13.59
C GLU A 99 -11.46 3.54 -12.10
N ILE A 100 -11.20 2.37 -11.50
CA ILE A 100 -10.75 2.27 -10.12
C ILE A 100 -9.41 2.98 -9.92
N MET A 101 -8.46 2.79 -10.84
CA MET A 101 -7.16 3.47 -10.80
C MET A 101 -7.31 5.00 -10.83
N HIS A 102 -8.17 5.54 -11.69
CA HIS A 102 -8.41 6.99 -11.74
C HIS A 102 -8.97 7.52 -10.42
N LYS A 103 -9.98 6.85 -9.85
CA LYS A 103 -10.54 7.21 -8.54
C LYS A 103 -9.48 7.16 -7.43
N ASN A 104 -8.67 6.11 -7.44
CA ASN A 104 -7.59 5.92 -6.48
C ASN A 104 -6.52 7.02 -6.59
N VAL A 105 -6.13 7.42 -7.80
CA VAL A 105 -5.16 8.50 -8.02
C VAL A 105 -5.71 9.83 -7.51
N GLU A 106 -6.95 10.17 -7.81
CA GLU A 106 -7.59 11.40 -7.32
C GLU A 106 -7.64 11.40 -5.77
N GLN A 107 -8.00 10.27 -5.17
CA GLN A 107 -8.03 10.13 -3.72
C GLN A 107 -6.64 10.24 -3.11
N ALA A 108 -5.63 9.59 -3.69
CA ALA A 108 -4.25 9.68 -3.24
C ALA A 108 -3.72 11.13 -3.29
N GLN A 109 -4.05 11.88 -4.33
CA GLN A 109 -3.69 13.31 -4.42
C GLN A 109 -4.29 14.15 -3.29
N LYS A 110 -5.55 13.87 -2.90
CA LYS A 110 -6.19 14.55 -1.75
C LYS A 110 -5.46 14.19 -0.45
N VAL A 111 -5.16 12.91 -0.24
CA VAL A 111 -4.41 12.42 0.92
C VAL A 111 -3.04 13.10 1.02
N ILE A 112 -2.29 13.16 -0.08
CA ILE A 112 -0.96 13.80 -0.10
C ILE A 112 -1.07 15.30 0.25
N LYS A 113 -2.07 16.01 -0.26
CA LYS A 113 -2.29 17.44 0.07
C LYS A 113 -2.55 17.65 1.56
N GLU A 114 -3.30 16.75 2.20
CA GLU A 114 -3.54 16.79 3.65
C GLU A 114 -2.30 16.38 4.45
N LEU A 115 -1.51 15.42 3.94
CA LEU A 115 -0.32 14.89 4.60
C LEU A 115 0.82 15.91 4.69
N ILE A 116 1.12 16.62 3.59
CA ILE A 116 2.31 17.51 3.50
C ILE A 116 2.42 18.48 4.69
N PRO A 117 1.38 19.23 5.06
CA PRO A 117 1.46 20.15 6.20
C PRO A 117 1.64 19.44 7.54
N MET A 118 1.28 18.17 7.65
CA MET A 118 1.38 17.38 8.87
C MET A 118 2.78 16.78 9.07
N LEU A 119 3.58 16.63 8.00
CA LEU A 119 4.92 16.02 8.07
C LEU A 119 5.92 16.81 8.90
N GLY A 120 5.79 18.14 8.94
CA GLY A 120 6.71 19.00 9.70
C GLY A 120 6.68 18.82 11.22
N SER A 121 5.70 18.08 11.74
CA SER A 121 5.57 17.75 13.16
C SER A 121 6.08 16.35 13.54
N ILE A 122 6.58 15.58 12.56
CA ILE A 122 7.05 14.20 12.79
C ILE A 122 8.51 14.22 13.21
N GLU A 123 8.83 13.61 14.34
CA GLU A 123 10.22 13.33 14.70
C GLU A 123 10.80 12.26 13.76
N PRO A 124 12.01 12.47 13.21
CA PRO A 124 12.63 11.47 12.34
C PRO A 124 12.82 10.14 13.06
N CYS A 125 12.59 9.05 12.35
CA CYS A 125 12.91 7.71 12.85
C CYS A 125 14.43 7.60 13.04
N SER A 126 14.84 7.16 14.21
CA SER A 126 16.24 6.79 14.52
C SER A 126 16.62 5.44 13.87
#